data_063d23b201aa09e67df5b801ba379ad0
#
_entry.id   063d23b201aa09e67df5b801ba379ad0
#
_cell.length_a   1.000
_cell.length_b   1.000
_cell.length_c   1.000
_cell.angle_alpha   90.00
_cell.angle_beta   90.00
_cell.angle_gamma   90.00
#
_symmetry.space_group_name_H-M   'P 1'
#
loop_
_entity.id
_entity.type
_entity.pdbx_description
1 polymer ?
#
loop_
_entity_poly.entity_id
_entity_poly.type
_entity_poly.pdbx_seq_one_letter_code
_entity_poly.pdbx_strand_id
1 'polypeptide(L)'
;MSSNLEGFKPENLWKHFAELLKIPHCSGNEKGIGDYVLNFARGLNMEAERDGVGNVLVRKKASPGKENAPVVILQGHNDMVCEKNSDVDFDFSTDAIKAVIDGDWVRAQGTTLGADNGIGLAASLAIMEDDSLVHGPLEFLFTVEEETGLTGATHIKSDFLKGKILLNLDSEDEGEFTIGCAGGADTQIFLPLSRKSASDGVLYIVKISGFKGGHSGVDINLGRANAIKSMARVLWQA
;
A
#
# COMPACT_ATOMS: atom_id res chain seq x y z
N MET A 1 16.77 17.58 -3.59
CA MET A 1 16.15 18.35 -2.49
C MET A 1 16.19 17.44 -1.28
N SER A 2 16.74 17.90 -0.13
CA SER A 2 16.70 17.15 1.12
C SER A 2 15.23 16.88 1.47
N SER A 3 14.93 15.66 1.89
CA SER A 3 13.55 15.34 2.32
C SER A 3 13.30 16.08 3.65
N ASN A 4 12.10 16.64 3.83
CA ASN A 4 11.68 17.25 5.09
C ASN A 4 11.65 16.23 6.27
N LEU A 5 12.05 14.98 6.03
CA LEU A 5 12.03 13.87 6.98
C LEU A 5 13.42 13.58 7.60
N GLU A 6 14.42 14.40 7.28
CA GLU A 6 15.76 14.29 7.90
C GLU A 6 15.70 14.62 9.39
N GLY A 7 16.39 13.83 10.21
CA GLY A 7 16.49 14.03 11.66
C GLY A 7 15.44 13.30 12.50
N PHE A 8 14.42 12.71 11.90
CA PHE A 8 13.49 11.83 12.61
C PHE A 8 14.15 10.49 13.01
N LYS A 9 13.66 9.89 14.09
CA LYS A 9 14.13 8.59 14.58
C LYS A 9 13.05 7.53 14.44
N PRO A 10 13.44 6.30 14.05
CA PRO A 10 14.77 5.82 13.64
C PRO A 10 15.20 6.43 12.29
N GLU A 11 16.45 6.90 12.17
CA GLU A 11 16.91 7.60 10.97
C GLU A 11 16.78 6.80 9.68
N ASN A 12 17.17 5.52 9.73
CA ASN A 12 17.14 4.64 8.56
C ASN A 12 15.72 4.42 8.04
N LEU A 13 14.73 4.29 8.92
CA LEU A 13 13.33 4.17 8.52
C LEU A 13 12.87 5.39 7.73
N TRP A 14 13.08 6.58 8.26
CA TRP A 14 12.63 7.82 7.61
C TRP A 14 13.39 8.12 6.32
N LYS A 15 14.68 7.75 6.28
CA LYS A 15 15.49 7.81 5.05
C LYS A 15 14.90 6.93 3.97
N HIS A 16 14.57 5.67 4.28
CA HIS A 16 13.95 4.77 3.32
C HIS A 16 12.57 5.26 2.90
N PHE A 17 11.74 5.68 3.84
CA PHE A 17 10.42 6.22 3.50
C PHE A 17 10.54 7.41 2.53
N ALA A 18 11.47 8.33 2.77
CA ALA A 18 11.71 9.44 1.87
C ALA A 18 12.18 9.03 0.46
N GLU A 19 12.89 7.92 0.31
CA GLU A 19 13.24 7.36 -1.00
C GLU A 19 12.03 6.71 -1.68
N LEU A 20 11.21 5.97 -0.94
CA LEU A 20 10.00 5.35 -1.48
C LEU A 20 9.02 6.39 -2.04
N LEU A 21 8.85 7.53 -1.39
CA LEU A 21 8.00 8.64 -1.86
C LEU A 21 8.40 9.22 -3.23
N LYS A 22 9.62 8.94 -3.70
CA LYS A 22 10.11 9.38 -5.01
C LYS A 22 9.73 8.45 -6.14
N ILE A 23 9.26 7.25 -5.82
CA ILE A 23 9.00 6.18 -6.78
C ILE A 23 7.49 6.07 -6.98
N PRO A 24 6.96 6.30 -8.19
CA PRO A 24 5.56 6.00 -8.51
C PRO A 24 5.23 4.52 -8.27
N HIS A 25 4.19 4.26 -7.44
CA HIS A 25 3.83 2.90 -7.07
C HIS A 25 2.33 2.72 -6.77
N CYS A 26 1.47 3.33 -7.58
CA CYS A 26 0.04 3.00 -7.52
C CYS A 26 -0.19 1.51 -7.80
N SER A 27 -1.31 0.96 -7.32
CA SER A 27 -1.72 -0.41 -7.67
C SER A 27 -1.70 -0.63 -9.18
N GLY A 28 -1.06 -1.71 -9.63
CA GLY A 28 -0.78 -2.00 -11.04
C GLY A 28 0.47 -1.31 -11.61
N ASN A 29 1.19 -0.50 -10.83
CA ASN A 29 2.43 0.17 -11.25
C ASN A 29 3.61 -0.05 -10.26
N GLU A 30 3.67 -1.20 -9.61
CA GLU A 30 4.64 -1.49 -8.54
C GLU A 30 6.01 -1.94 -9.05
N LYS A 31 6.19 -2.05 -10.36
CA LYS A 31 7.46 -2.54 -10.93
C LYS A 31 8.65 -1.70 -10.43
N GLY A 32 8.51 -0.38 -10.39
CA GLY A 32 9.59 0.53 -10.00
C GLY A 32 10.03 0.33 -8.54
N ILE A 33 9.07 0.27 -7.62
CA ILE A 33 9.35 0.06 -6.21
C ILE A 33 9.87 -1.34 -5.94
N GLY A 34 9.33 -2.37 -6.60
CA GLY A 34 9.86 -3.73 -6.52
C GLY A 34 11.30 -3.85 -7.07
N ASP A 35 11.64 -3.13 -8.15
CA ASP A 35 13.01 -3.05 -8.67
C ASP A 35 13.95 -2.36 -7.66
N TYR A 36 13.47 -1.32 -6.98
CA TYR A 36 14.21 -0.64 -5.92
C TYR A 36 14.55 -1.60 -4.78
N VAL A 37 13.57 -2.33 -4.25
CA VAL A 37 13.76 -3.32 -3.18
C VAL A 37 14.75 -4.41 -3.60
N LEU A 38 14.60 -4.97 -4.81
CA LEU A 38 15.51 -6.00 -5.33
C LEU A 38 16.95 -5.49 -5.44
N ASN A 39 17.13 -4.29 -5.97
CA ASN A 39 18.47 -3.71 -6.14
C ASN A 39 19.10 -3.37 -4.79
N PHE A 40 18.31 -2.86 -3.84
CA PHE A 40 18.74 -2.59 -2.48
C PHE A 40 19.23 -3.87 -1.78
N ALA A 41 18.42 -4.93 -1.80
CA ALA A 41 18.78 -6.22 -1.20
C ALA A 41 20.03 -6.84 -1.83
N ARG A 42 20.17 -6.76 -3.16
CA ARG A 42 21.36 -7.23 -3.88
C ARG A 42 22.61 -6.43 -3.53
N GLY A 43 22.46 -5.11 -3.33
CA GLY A 43 23.55 -4.25 -2.84
C GLY A 43 24.06 -4.66 -1.45
N LEU A 44 23.21 -5.29 -0.64
CA LEU A 44 23.56 -5.88 0.66
C LEU A 44 23.99 -7.35 0.56
N ASN A 45 24.18 -7.91 -0.65
CA ASN A 45 24.49 -9.31 -0.90
C ASN A 45 23.45 -10.30 -0.35
N MET A 46 22.18 -9.89 -0.28
CA MET A 46 21.07 -10.75 0.11
C MET A 46 20.48 -11.50 -1.07
N GLU A 47 19.93 -12.68 -0.80
CA GLU A 47 19.12 -13.41 -1.75
C GLU A 47 17.80 -12.67 -1.95
N ALA A 48 17.49 -12.32 -3.20
CA ALA A 48 16.27 -11.60 -3.55
C ALA A 48 15.72 -12.09 -4.88
N GLU A 49 14.42 -12.35 -4.91
CA GLU A 49 13.70 -12.83 -6.08
C GLU A 49 12.35 -12.16 -6.25
N ARG A 50 11.83 -12.20 -7.47
CA ARG A 50 10.49 -11.73 -7.80
C ARG A 50 9.71 -12.89 -8.40
N ASP A 51 8.47 -13.08 -7.97
CA ASP A 51 7.61 -14.10 -8.56
C ASP A 51 6.94 -13.61 -9.85
N GLY A 52 6.10 -14.49 -10.43
CA GLY A 52 5.46 -14.24 -11.72
C GLY A 52 4.39 -13.15 -11.71
N VAL A 53 3.86 -12.74 -10.55
CA VAL A 53 2.85 -11.67 -10.42
C VAL A 53 3.46 -10.35 -9.95
N GLY A 54 4.71 -10.37 -9.48
CA GLY A 54 5.42 -9.15 -9.09
C GLY A 54 5.80 -9.07 -7.61
N ASN A 55 5.37 -10.01 -6.77
CA ASN A 55 5.79 -10.07 -5.37
C ASN A 55 7.30 -10.18 -5.27
N VAL A 56 7.89 -9.48 -4.31
CA VAL A 56 9.32 -9.52 -4.05
C VAL A 56 9.56 -10.22 -2.72
N LEU A 57 10.51 -11.16 -2.72
CA LEU A 57 10.96 -11.87 -1.53
C LEU A 57 12.45 -11.64 -1.35
N VAL A 58 12.84 -11.22 -0.14
CA VAL A 58 14.24 -11.05 0.25
C VAL A 58 14.52 -11.93 1.47
N ARG A 59 15.68 -12.58 1.50
CA ARG A 59 16.11 -13.44 2.61
C ARG A 59 17.36 -12.89 3.28
N LYS A 60 17.28 -12.60 4.59
CA LYS A 60 18.41 -12.22 5.44
C LYS A 60 18.81 -13.41 6.29
N LYS A 61 20.10 -13.79 6.23
CA LYS A 61 20.66 -14.87 7.06
C LYS A 61 20.59 -14.49 8.54
N ALA A 62 20.45 -15.48 9.39
CA ALA A 62 20.48 -15.28 10.84
C ALA A 62 21.80 -14.66 11.32
N SER A 63 21.73 -13.94 12.43
CA SER A 63 22.92 -13.56 13.21
C SER A 63 23.66 -14.80 13.70
N PRO A 64 25.01 -14.71 13.88
CA PRO A 64 25.79 -15.84 14.39
C PRO A 64 25.21 -16.45 15.66
N GLY A 65 25.04 -17.78 15.65
CA GLY A 65 24.44 -18.54 16.76
C GLY A 65 22.91 -18.51 16.81
N LYS A 66 22.23 -17.95 15.80
CA LYS A 66 20.76 -17.93 15.70
C LYS A 66 20.22 -18.69 14.47
N GLU A 67 21.05 -19.46 13.80
CA GLU A 67 20.76 -20.16 12.56
C GLU A 67 19.60 -21.17 12.68
N ASN A 68 19.43 -21.74 13.91
CA ASN A 68 18.38 -22.71 14.22
C ASN A 68 17.08 -22.07 14.73
N ALA A 69 17.00 -20.74 14.83
CA ALA A 69 15.77 -20.07 15.19
C ALA A 69 14.72 -20.20 14.06
N PRO A 70 13.42 -20.17 14.41
CA PRO A 70 12.38 -20.15 13.39
C PRO A 70 12.57 -19.01 12.40
N VAL A 71 12.27 -19.26 11.11
CA VAL A 71 12.21 -18.20 10.10
C VAL A 71 11.00 -17.33 10.37
N VAL A 72 11.20 -16.03 10.45
CA VAL A 72 10.14 -15.02 10.58
C VAL A 72 9.99 -14.26 9.28
N ILE A 73 8.76 -14.11 8.83
CA ILE A 73 8.39 -13.33 7.64
C ILE A 73 7.90 -11.97 8.12
N LEU A 74 8.50 -10.90 7.60
CA LEU A 74 7.98 -9.54 7.69
C LEU A 74 7.28 -9.22 6.38
N GLN A 75 6.00 -8.89 6.42
CA GLN A 75 5.20 -8.69 5.21
C GLN A 75 4.59 -7.30 5.17
N GLY A 76 4.64 -6.68 4.00
CA GLY A 76 3.95 -5.47 3.64
C GLY A 76 3.61 -5.48 2.16
N HIS A 77 2.92 -4.44 1.66
CA HIS A 77 2.58 -4.32 0.25
C HIS A 77 3.29 -3.15 -0.44
N ASN A 78 3.53 -3.31 -1.73
CA ASN A 78 4.31 -2.37 -2.55
C ASN A 78 3.47 -1.24 -3.14
N ASP A 79 2.17 -1.43 -3.25
CA ASP A 79 1.27 -0.46 -3.86
C ASP A 79 0.74 0.54 -2.84
N MET A 80 0.12 1.59 -3.33
CA MET A 80 -0.60 2.58 -2.55
C MET A 80 -1.83 3.05 -3.29
N VAL A 81 -2.84 3.51 -2.56
CA VAL A 81 -3.97 4.26 -3.10
C VAL A 81 -3.50 5.59 -3.65
N CYS A 82 -3.79 5.87 -4.93
CA CYS A 82 -3.39 7.08 -5.62
C CYS A 82 -4.58 8.03 -5.81
N GLU A 83 -4.78 8.92 -4.84
CA GLU A 83 -5.82 9.93 -4.84
C GLU A 83 -5.25 11.33 -4.63
N LYS A 84 -5.87 12.33 -5.27
CA LYS A 84 -5.49 13.74 -5.12
C LYS A 84 -6.70 14.66 -5.03
N ASN A 85 -6.51 15.83 -4.45
CA ASN A 85 -7.53 16.87 -4.49
C ASN A 85 -7.76 17.35 -5.93
N SER A 86 -8.98 17.73 -6.26
CA SER A 86 -9.39 18.11 -7.62
C SER A 86 -8.69 19.36 -8.17
N ASP A 87 -8.13 20.18 -7.32
CA ASP A 87 -7.41 21.42 -7.62
C ASP A 87 -5.88 21.24 -7.66
N VAL A 88 -5.39 20.01 -7.45
CA VAL A 88 -3.95 19.69 -7.47
C VAL A 88 -3.55 19.13 -8.82
N ASP A 89 -2.56 19.75 -9.44
CA ASP A 89 -1.90 19.23 -10.64
C ASP A 89 -0.77 18.29 -10.20
N PHE A 90 -0.98 16.98 -10.36
CA PHE A 90 -0.05 15.92 -9.96
C PHE A 90 -0.30 14.68 -10.81
N ASP A 91 0.77 14.09 -11.31
CA ASP A 91 0.72 12.83 -12.07
C ASP A 91 1.39 11.71 -11.27
N PHE A 92 0.59 10.80 -10.72
CA PHE A 92 1.08 9.66 -9.95
C PHE A 92 1.95 8.68 -10.76
N SER A 93 2.00 8.80 -12.07
CA SER A 93 2.87 7.96 -12.90
C SER A 93 4.30 8.47 -12.99
N THR A 94 4.54 9.74 -12.65
CA THR A 94 5.82 10.41 -12.84
C THR A 94 6.30 11.23 -11.65
N ASP A 95 5.37 11.79 -10.86
CA ASP A 95 5.70 12.76 -9.84
C ASP A 95 6.01 12.11 -8.50
N ALA A 96 6.99 12.67 -7.80
CA ALA A 96 7.33 12.28 -6.44
C ALA A 96 6.36 12.91 -5.42
N ILE A 97 5.91 12.13 -4.46
CA ILE A 97 5.04 12.61 -3.38
C ILE A 97 5.81 13.58 -2.49
N LYS A 98 5.20 14.72 -2.20
CA LYS A 98 5.78 15.77 -1.37
C LYS A 98 5.29 15.64 0.06
N ALA A 99 6.11 15.03 0.91
CA ALA A 99 5.85 14.98 2.33
C ALA A 99 6.05 16.35 2.98
N VAL A 100 5.15 16.72 3.88
CA VAL A 100 5.20 17.92 4.71
C VAL A 100 4.98 17.54 6.17
N ILE A 101 5.60 18.29 7.07
CA ILE A 101 5.43 18.13 8.51
C ILE A 101 4.36 19.11 8.97
N ASP A 102 3.35 18.61 9.64
CA ASP A 102 2.23 19.38 10.20
C ASP A 102 2.07 19.00 11.69
N GLY A 103 2.77 19.73 12.55
CA GLY A 103 2.88 19.39 13.98
C GLY A 103 3.55 18.03 14.18
N ASP A 104 2.82 17.10 14.78
CA ASP A 104 3.27 15.72 15.02
C ASP A 104 2.98 14.75 13.86
N TRP A 105 2.49 15.27 12.74
CA TRP A 105 2.06 14.47 11.59
C TRP A 105 2.97 14.68 10.38
N VAL A 106 3.20 13.60 9.65
CA VAL A 106 3.70 13.66 8.27
C VAL A 106 2.52 13.51 7.33
N ARG A 107 2.36 14.46 6.41
CA ARG A 107 1.26 14.50 5.44
C ARG A 107 1.80 14.65 4.03
N ALA A 108 0.98 14.32 3.03
CA ALA A 108 1.25 14.70 1.65
C ALA A 108 0.54 16.03 1.30
N GLN A 109 1.10 16.76 0.37
CA GLN A 109 0.56 18.05 -0.08
C GLN A 109 -0.48 17.84 -1.19
N GLY A 110 -1.74 17.63 -0.78
CA GLY A 110 -2.88 17.52 -1.68
C GLY A 110 -3.04 16.18 -2.40
N THR A 111 -2.25 15.19 -2.01
CA THR A 111 -2.33 13.80 -2.48
C THR A 111 -2.42 12.84 -1.30
N THR A 112 -2.67 11.56 -1.57
CA THR A 112 -2.35 10.48 -0.63
C THR A 112 -0.85 10.43 -0.35
N LEU A 113 -0.46 9.96 0.83
CA LEU A 113 0.95 9.91 1.28
C LEU A 113 1.64 8.59 0.92
N GLY A 114 0.89 7.48 0.92
CA GLY A 114 1.46 6.14 0.77
C GLY A 114 2.19 5.63 2.01
N ALA A 115 1.82 6.12 3.20
CA ALA A 115 2.34 5.57 4.45
C ALA A 115 1.84 4.14 4.68
N ASP A 116 0.64 3.85 4.26
CA ASP A 116 0.05 2.56 4.02
C ASP A 116 0.49 2.06 2.62
N ASN A 117 1.32 1.04 2.46
CA ASN A 117 2.15 0.40 3.51
C ASN A 117 3.63 0.81 3.40
N GLY A 118 3.91 2.03 2.92
CA GLY A 118 5.27 2.55 2.73
C GLY A 118 6.10 2.59 4.01
N ILE A 119 5.48 2.75 5.18
CA ILE A 119 6.18 2.70 6.47
C ILE A 119 6.60 1.27 6.80
N GLY A 120 5.76 0.27 6.53
CA GLY A 120 6.12 -1.14 6.67
C GLY A 120 7.28 -1.55 5.77
N LEU A 121 7.26 -1.06 4.52
CA LEU A 121 8.38 -1.24 3.59
C LEU A 121 9.66 -0.58 4.11
N ALA A 122 9.58 0.67 4.53
CA ALA A 122 10.73 1.41 5.06
C ALA A 122 11.32 0.75 6.31
N ALA A 123 10.48 0.23 7.21
CA ALA A 123 10.91 -0.54 8.37
C ALA A 123 11.64 -1.82 7.96
N SER A 124 11.11 -2.54 6.99
CA SER A 124 11.74 -3.74 6.43
C SER A 124 13.11 -3.43 5.83
N LEU A 125 13.22 -2.38 5.04
CA LEU A 125 14.50 -1.94 4.45
C LEU A 125 15.51 -1.52 5.53
N ALA A 126 15.07 -0.81 6.56
CA ALA A 126 15.93 -0.43 7.69
C ALA A 126 16.45 -1.65 8.46
N ILE A 127 15.61 -2.68 8.67
CA ILE A 127 16.03 -3.96 9.30
C ILE A 127 16.99 -4.73 8.38
N MET A 128 16.81 -4.66 7.06
CA MET A 128 17.73 -5.31 6.12
C MET A 128 19.15 -4.76 6.25
N GLU A 129 19.32 -3.44 6.33
CA GLU A 129 20.66 -2.82 6.38
C GLU A 129 21.28 -2.79 7.77
N ASP A 130 20.52 -3.04 8.83
CA ASP A 130 21.04 -2.99 10.20
C ASP A 130 21.70 -4.32 10.60
N ASP A 131 23.03 -4.31 10.62
CA ASP A 131 23.84 -5.45 11.07
C ASP A 131 23.99 -5.55 12.60
N SER A 132 23.51 -4.55 13.35
CA SER A 132 23.58 -4.54 14.81
C SER A 132 22.47 -5.38 15.47
N LEU A 133 21.39 -5.65 14.73
CA LEU A 133 20.26 -6.43 15.20
C LEU A 133 20.61 -7.92 15.32
N VAL A 134 20.22 -8.52 16.45
CA VAL A 134 20.34 -9.96 16.68
C VAL A 134 19.03 -10.66 16.34
N HIS A 135 19.03 -11.48 15.30
CA HIS A 135 17.81 -12.11 14.77
C HIS A 135 18.05 -13.53 14.25
N GLY A 136 17.00 -14.33 14.18
CA GLY A 136 16.97 -15.58 13.41
C GLY A 136 16.94 -15.31 11.89
N PRO A 137 16.79 -16.35 11.05
CA PRO A 137 16.61 -16.13 9.62
C PRO A 137 15.34 -15.30 9.36
N LEU A 138 15.43 -14.29 8.47
CA LEU A 138 14.30 -13.44 8.11
C LEU A 138 13.95 -13.58 6.63
N GLU A 139 12.67 -13.52 6.35
CA GLU A 139 12.10 -13.32 5.03
C GLU A 139 11.34 -12.00 5.02
N PHE A 140 11.55 -11.18 4.00
CA PHE A 140 10.81 -9.95 3.77
C PHE A 140 9.98 -10.14 2.51
N LEU A 141 8.68 -10.14 2.69
CA LEU A 141 7.71 -10.34 1.63
C LEU A 141 7.02 -9.02 1.30
N PHE A 142 7.14 -8.58 0.07
CA PHE A 142 6.49 -7.39 -0.45
C PHE A 142 5.50 -7.80 -1.53
N THR A 143 4.21 -7.71 -1.21
CA THR A 143 3.13 -8.09 -2.13
C THR A 143 2.73 -6.95 -3.04
N VAL A 144 2.03 -7.25 -4.12
CA VAL A 144 1.52 -6.29 -5.10
C VAL A 144 -0.01 -6.29 -5.11
N GLU A 145 -0.59 -5.15 -5.55
CA GLU A 145 -2.04 -4.97 -5.72
C GLU A 145 -2.85 -5.38 -4.48
N GLU A 146 -2.39 -4.96 -3.30
CA GLU A 146 -3.12 -5.17 -2.05
C GLU A 146 -4.43 -4.38 -2.07
N GLU A 147 -4.34 -3.08 -2.39
CA GLU A 147 -5.41 -2.09 -2.37
C GLU A 147 -6.51 -2.35 -3.42
N THR A 148 -6.26 -3.19 -4.39
CA THR A 148 -7.19 -3.50 -5.48
C THR A 148 -7.68 -4.94 -5.49
N GLY A 149 -7.36 -5.75 -4.48
CA GLY A 149 -7.92 -7.08 -4.34
C GLY A 149 -6.96 -8.19 -3.96
N LEU A 150 -5.84 -7.86 -3.29
CA LEU A 150 -4.89 -8.83 -2.74
C LEU A 150 -4.28 -9.77 -3.81
N THR A 151 -4.10 -9.27 -5.05
CA THR A 151 -3.63 -10.10 -6.17
C THR A 151 -2.30 -10.78 -5.84
N GLY A 152 -1.34 -10.04 -5.28
CA GLY A 152 -0.06 -10.58 -4.88
C GLY A 152 -0.20 -11.71 -3.87
N ALA A 153 -0.92 -11.47 -2.78
CA ALA A 153 -1.08 -12.43 -1.69
C ALA A 153 -1.78 -13.72 -2.15
N THR A 154 -2.82 -13.60 -2.99
CA THR A 154 -3.61 -14.76 -3.47
C THR A 154 -2.85 -15.66 -4.45
N HIS A 155 -1.76 -15.16 -5.05
CA HIS A 155 -0.95 -15.90 -6.03
C HIS A 155 0.36 -16.43 -5.47
N ILE A 156 0.64 -16.27 -4.17
CA ILE A 156 1.84 -16.81 -3.53
C ILE A 156 1.82 -18.34 -3.62
N LYS A 157 2.88 -18.92 -4.18
CA LYS A 157 3.03 -20.37 -4.24
C LYS A 157 3.46 -20.92 -2.89
N SER A 158 3.06 -22.15 -2.58
CA SER A 158 3.33 -22.80 -1.30
C SER A 158 4.81 -23.02 -0.97
N ASP A 159 5.69 -23.01 -1.98
CA ASP A 159 7.12 -23.18 -1.86
C ASP A 159 7.91 -21.86 -1.89
N PHE A 160 7.23 -20.73 -2.07
CA PHE A 160 7.85 -19.41 -2.15
C PHE A 160 8.43 -18.97 -0.79
N LEU A 161 7.73 -19.27 0.30
CA LEU A 161 8.10 -18.91 1.67
C LEU A 161 8.57 -20.14 2.45
N LYS A 162 9.57 -19.94 3.32
CA LYS A 162 10.07 -20.95 4.27
C LYS A 162 9.58 -20.71 5.69
N GLY A 163 9.32 -19.46 6.03
CA GLY A 163 8.82 -19.04 7.33
C GLY A 163 7.41 -19.57 7.61
N LYS A 164 7.12 -19.77 8.92
CA LYS A 164 5.78 -20.13 9.41
C LYS A 164 5.24 -19.13 10.42
N ILE A 165 6.04 -18.13 10.76
CA ILE A 165 5.66 -17.00 11.61
C ILE A 165 5.65 -15.79 10.69
N LEU A 166 4.49 -15.17 10.52
CA LEU A 166 4.32 -13.99 9.69
C LEU A 166 3.92 -12.82 10.58
N LEU A 167 4.65 -11.73 10.44
CA LEU A 167 4.33 -10.42 11.00
C LEU A 167 3.95 -9.51 9.84
N ASN A 168 2.66 -9.24 9.69
CA ASN A 168 2.14 -8.26 8.76
C ASN A 168 2.35 -6.87 9.38
N LEU A 169 2.96 -5.95 8.61
CA LEU A 169 3.33 -4.61 9.05
C LEU A 169 2.31 -3.55 8.57
N ASP A 170 1.07 -3.95 8.42
CA ASP A 170 0.00 -3.18 7.80
C ASP A 170 -1.12 -2.82 8.78
N SER A 171 -0.86 -2.94 10.07
CA SER A 171 -1.81 -2.54 11.11
C SER A 171 -1.73 -1.03 11.35
N GLU A 172 -2.88 -0.38 11.42
CA GLU A 172 -3.00 1.07 11.61
C GLU A 172 -3.13 1.48 13.09
N ASP A 173 -3.50 0.55 13.97
CA ASP A 173 -3.73 0.84 15.40
C ASP A 173 -2.45 0.69 16.22
N GLU A 174 -1.99 1.81 16.81
CA GLU A 174 -0.78 1.83 17.62
C GLU A 174 -0.94 1.01 18.90
N GLY A 175 0.03 0.12 19.14
CA GLY A 175 0.08 -0.70 20.36
C GLY A 175 -0.84 -1.90 20.34
N GLU A 176 -1.51 -2.21 19.24
CA GLU A 176 -2.39 -3.36 19.08
C GLU A 176 -1.76 -4.46 18.22
N PHE A 177 -1.99 -5.72 18.61
CA PHE A 177 -1.67 -6.89 17.79
C PHE A 177 -2.96 -7.55 17.31
N THR A 178 -3.20 -7.49 16.01
CA THR A 178 -4.37 -8.11 15.39
C THR A 178 -4.04 -9.53 14.94
N ILE A 179 -4.81 -10.53 15.38
CA ILE A 179 -4.62 -11.96 15.06
C ILE A 179 -5.70 -12.51 14.12
N GLY A 180 -6.42 -11.64 13.45
CA GLY A 180 -7.46 -12.00 12.50
C GLY A 180 -7.74 -10.86 11.55
N CYS A 181 -8.52 -11.11 10.52
CA CYS A 181 -8.96 -10.08 9.57
C CYS A 181 -10.44 -10.26 9.23
N ALA A 182 -11.05 -9.18 8.74
CA ALA A 182 -12.37 -9.25 8.14
C ALA A 182 -12.31 -9.97 6.79
N GLY A 183 -13.39 -10.62 6.40
CA GLY A 183 -13.56 -11.14 5.05
C GLY A 183 -14.35 -10.16 4.20
N GLY A 184 -14.12 -10.17 2.88
CA GLY A 184 -14.87 -9.42 1.89
C GLY A 184 -15.44 -10.33 0.81
N ALA A 185 -16.49 -9.86 0.15
CA ALA A 185 -17.04 -10.50 -1.04
C ALA A 185 -17.57 -9.43 -1.99
N ASP A 186 -17.21 -9.56 -3.27
CA ASP A 186 -17.71 -8.71 -4.33
C ASP A 186 -18.81 -9.42 -5.12
N THR A 187 -19.86 -8.67 -5.42
CA THR A 187 -20.93 -9.13 -6.31
C THR A 187 -20.97 -8.27 -7.56
N GLN A 188 -20.68 -8.87 -8.70
CA GLN A 188 -20.80 -8.20 -10.00
C GLN A 188 -22.18 -8.46 -10.58
N ILE A 189 -22.91 -7.39 -10.88
CA ILE A 189 -24.25 -7.45 -11.46
C ILE A 189 -24.18 -6.91 -12.89
N PHE A 190 -24.50 -7.76 -13.87
CA PHE A 190 -24.54 -7.40 -15.28
C PHE A 190 -25.99 -7.22 -15.73
N LEU A 191 -26.33 -5.99 -16.14
CA LEU A 191 -27.63 -5.67 -16.71
C LEU A 191 -27.46 -5.32 -18.20
N PRO A 192 -27.95 -6.14 -19.13
CA PRO A 192 -27.94 -5.78 -20.56
C PRO A 192 -28.84 -4.60 -20.82
N LEU A 193 -28.31 -3.55 -21.45
CA LEU A 193 -29.04 -2.33 -21.75
C LEU A 193 -29.28 -2.22 -23.28
N SER A 194 -30.52 -1.92 -23.67
CA SER A 194 -30.85 -1.48 -25.03
C SER A 194 -30.73 0.05 -25.08
N ARG A 195 -29.74 0.55 -25.80
CA ARG A 195 -29.53 1.99 -25.98
C ARG A 195 -30.27 2.48 -27.24
N LYS A 196 -30.95 3.62 -27.13
CA LYS A 196 -31.53 4.34 -28.25
C LYS A 196 -30.90 5.72 -28.35
N SER A 197 -30.72 6.21 -29.57
CA SER A 197 -30.33 7.61 -29.79
C SER A 197 -31.49 8.53 -29.38
N ALA A 198 -31.21 9.52 -28.55
CA ALA A 198 -32.15 10.59 -28.27
C ALA A 198 -31.88 11.71 -29.30
N SER A 199 -32.91 12.06 -30.15
CA SER A 199 -32.81 13.12 -31.11
C SER A 199 -33.18 14.49 -30.52
N ASP A 200 -34.02 14.49 -29.49
CA ASP A 200 -34.56 15.69 -28.86
C ASP A 200 -34.38 15.61 -27.36
N GLY A 201 -33.37 16.29 -26.85
CA GLY A 201 -33.10 16.27 -25.42
C GLY A 201 -32.11 17.35 -25.01
N VAL A 202 -32.17 17.78 -23.78
CA VAL A 202 -31.18 18.66 -23.16
C VAL A 202 -30.24 17.80 -22.29
N LEU A 203 -28.95 17.94 -22.50
CA LEU A 203 -27.97 17.25 -21.73
C LEU A 203 -27.78 17.93 -20.35
N TYR A 204 -27.93 17.18 -19.29
CA TYR A 204 -27.65 17.63 -17.93
C TYR A 204 -26.52 16.79 -17.33
N ILE A 205 -25.68 17.45 -16.54
CA ILE A 205 -24.72 16.79 -15.66
C ILE A 205 -25.26 16.87 -14.26
N VAL A 206 -25.52 15.71 -13.64
CA VAL A 206 -25.89 15.62 -12.23
C VAL A 206 -24.65 15.20 -11.45
N LYS A 207 -24.22 16.04 -10.49
CA LYS A 207 -23.07 15.79 -9.65
C LYS A 207 -23.47 15.76 -8.19
N ILE A 208 -23.11 14.70 -7.46
CA ILE A 208 -23.18 14.62 -6.00
C ILE A 208 -21.75 14.66 -5.46
N SER A 209 -21.49 15.58 -4.55
CA SER A 209 -20.16 15.79 -3.95
C SER A 209 -20.25 16.34 -2.53
N GLY A 210 -19.11 16.44 -1.84
CA GLY A 210 -19.03 17.00 -0.49
C GLY A 210 -19.39 16.00 0.62
N PHE A 211 -19.52 14.72 0.30
CA PHE A 211 -19.68 13.69 1.32
C PHE A 211 -18.34 13.38 2.00
N LYS A 212 -18.41 13.05 3.28
CA LYS A 212 -17.25 12.61 4.04
C LYS A 212 -16.88 11.19 3.61
N GLY A 213 -15.66 11.01 3.09
CA GLY A 213 -15.09 9.71 2.79
C GLY A 213 -14.71 8.95 4.06
N GLY A 214 -14.11 7.80 3.90
CA GLY A 214 -13.61 6.97 4.99
C GLY A 214 -13.04 5.65 4.50
N HIS A 215 -12.33 4.98 5.37
CA HIS A 215 -11.78 3.66 5.11
C HIS A 215 -12.90 2.62 4.96
N SER A 216 -12.80 1.72 3.99
CA SER A 216 -13.83 0.72 3.66
C SER A 216 -14.04 -0.33 4.77
N GLY A 217 -13.04 -0.58 5.60
CA GLY A 217 -13.09 -1.48 6.75
C GLY A 217 -13.49 -0.76 8.03
N VAL A 218 -12.61 0.08 8.58
CA VAL A 218 -12.78 0.66 9.93
C VAL A 218 -13.84 1.75 10.02
N ASP A 219 -14.16 2.44 8.91
CA ASP A 219 -15.15 3.52 8.90
C ASP A 219 -16.54 3.11 8.39
N ILE A 220 -16.71 1.89 7.87
CA ILE A 220 -17.96 1.44 7.24
C ILE A 220 -19.16 1.46 8.20
N ASN A 221 -18.92 1.22 9.48
CA ASN A 221 -19.92 1.20 10.55
C ASN A 221 -20.38 2.59 10.98
N LEU A 222 -19.70 3.67 10.57
CA LEU A 222 -19.99 5.05 11.00
C LEU A 222 -21.23 5.65 10.33
N GLY A 223 -21.90 4.92 9.44
CA GLY A 223 -23.14 5.33 8.79
C GLY A 223 -23.01 6.55 7.89
N ARG A 224 -21.83 6.81 7.36
CA ARG A 224 -21.59 7.92 6.41
C ARG A 224 -22.41 7.76 5.14
N ALA A 225 -22.78 8.87 4.52
CA ALA A 225 -23.60 8.84 3.30
C ALA A 225 -22.81 8.24 2.13
N ASN A 226 -23.46 7.36 1.37
CA ASN A 226 -22.92 6.77 0.15
C ASN A 226 -23.40 7.58 -1.06
N ALA A 227 -22.47 8.19 -1.80
CA ALA A 227 -22.77 9.05 -2.95
C ALA A 227 -23.48 8.31 -4.09
N ILE A 228 -23.04 7.08 -4.40
CA ILE A 228 -23.65 6.25 -5.45
C ILE A 228 -25.11 5.91 -5.09
N LYS A 229 -25.37 5.48 -3.86
CA LYS A 229 -26.71 5.19 -3.38
C LYS A 229 -27.62 6.41 -3.39
N SER A 230 -27.08 7.58 -3.03
CA SER A 230 -27.82 8.85 -3.05
C SER A 230 -28.12 9.28 -4.48
N MET A 231 -27.17 9.15 -5.41
CA MET A 231 -27.38 9.44 -6.84
C MET A 231 -28.45 8.51 -7.43
N ALA A 232 -28.38 7.21 -7.16
CA ALA A 232 -29.37 6.25 -7.65
C ALA A 232 -30.78 6.60 -7.16
N ARG A 233 -30.95 7.05 -5.92
CA ARG A 233 -32.25 7.49 -5.38
C ARG A 233 -32.78 8.74 -6.06
N VAL A 234 -31.90 9.72 -6.31
CA VAL A 234 -32.29 10.95 -7.05
C VAL A 234 -32.75 10.61 -8.47
N LEU A 235 -31.97 9.82 -9.19
CA LEU A 235 -32.29 9.41 -10.57
C LEU A 235 -33.51 8.51 -10.67
N TRP A 236 -33.81 7.74 -9.62
CA TRP A 236 -35.02 6.89 -9.59
C TRP A 236 -36.29 7.68 -9.41
N GLN A 237 -36.22 8.88 -8.80
CA GLN A 237 -37.37 9.75 -8.55
C GLN A 237 -37.57 10.82 -9.61
N ALA A 238 -36.60 11.01 -10.51
CA ALA A 238 -36.64 11.96 -11.62
C ALA A 238 -37.35 11.35 -12.86
#